data_a178f2573ec57b7c28d7336c13399d00
#
_entry.id   a178f2573ec57b7c28d7336c13399d00
#
_cell.length_a   1.000
_cell.length_b   1.000
_cell.length_c   1.000
_cell.angle_alpha   90.00
_cell.angle_beta   90.00
_cell.angle_gamma   90.00
#
_symmetry.space_group_name_H-M   'P 1'
#
loop_
_entity.id
_entity.type
_entity.pdbx_description
1 polymer ?
#
loop_
_entity_poly.entity_id
_entity_poly.type
_entity_poly.pdbx_seq_one_letter_code
_entity_poly.pdbx_strand_id
1 'polypeptide(L)'
;MLGPQTNLALALAQAPDIVRGLRELVLMAGAHFNGGNITPTAEFNVFADPHAAEAVLKSGVPTTMLPLDVTHRILTSGERIARLRSIGNRAGAIVADILDAYAPQEMQHYDMPGGPVHDATVIAYLLQPSLFKGKLVNVEIDSREGMGFGQTVADWYGSLKRPANVNWIVDGDAQGFFDLLTEHIARLP
;
A
#
# COMPACT_ATOMS: atom_id res chain seq x y z
N MET A 1 -7.84 -1.36 -2.29
CA MET A 1 -8.27 -1.34 -0.88
C MET A 1 -7.23 -0.58 -0.09
N LEU A 2 -7.68 0.31 0.79
CA LEU A 2 -6.83 1.25 1.53
C LEU A 2 -6.97 1.06 3.05
N GLY A 3 -7.43 -0.10 3.48
CA GLY A 3 -7.65 -0.46 4.88
C GLY A 3 -7.74 -1.97 5.04
N PRO A 4 -8.08 -2.48 6.24
CA PRO A 4 -8.23 -3.90 6.53
C PRO A 4 -9.16 -4.60 5.54
N GLN A 5 -8.88 -5.87 5.23
CA GLN A 5 -9.57 -6.64 4.19
C GLN A 5 -10.91 -7.26 4.65
N THR A 6 -11.34 -6.98 5.86
CA THR A 6 -12.53 -7.58 6.51
C THR A 6 -13.79 -7.48 5.64
N ASN A 7 -14.07 -6.29 5.08
CA ASN A 7 -15.28 -6.09 4.27
C ASN A 7 -15.28 -6.96 2.99
N LEU A 8 -14.11 -7.08 2.33
CA LEU A 8 -14.01 -7.92 1.14
C LEU A 8 -14.08 -9.41 1.50
N ALA A 9 -13.44 -9.83 2.58
CA ALA A 9 -13.53 -11.22 3.07
C ALA A 9 -14.97 -11.61 3.39
N LEU A 10 -15.73 -10.74 4.07
CA LEU A 10 -17.16 -10.96 4.35
C LEU A 10 -17.98 -11.02 3.07
N ALA A 11 -17.72 -10.13 2.10
CA ALA A 11 -18.43 -10.16 0.81
C ALA A 11 -18.15 -11.46 0.05
N LEU A 12 -16.90 -11.92 0.03
CA LEU A 12 -16.50 -13.20 -0.59
C LEU A 12 -17.13 -14.40 0.12
N ALA A 13 -17.24 -14.36 1.44
CA ALA A 13 -17.90 -15.43 2.21
C ALA A 13 -19.40 -15.50 1.95
N GLN A 14 -20.07 -14.36 1.80
CA GLN A 14 -21.52 -14.29 1.54
C GLN A 14 -21.86 -14.56 0.07
N ALA A 15 -21.02 -14.14 -0.86
CA ALA A 15 -21.25 -14.26 -2.29
C ALA A 15 -19.95 -14.64 -3.02
N PRO A 16 -19.49 -15.91 -2.95
CA PRO A 16 -18.21 -16.33 -3.55
C PRO A 16 -18.10 -16.04 -5.06
N ASP A 17 -19.22 -15.99 -5.75
CA ASP A 17 -19.26 -15.73 -7.20
C ASP A 17 -18.81 -14.31 -7.60
N ILE A 18 -18.72 -13.37 -6.66
CA ILE A 18 -18.24 -12.01 -6.97
C ILE A 18 -16.81 -12.01 -7.51
N VAL A 19 -16.00 -13.04 -7.20
CA VAL A 19 -14.63 -13.18 -7.76
C VAL A 19 -14.63 -13.12 -9.28
N ARG A 20 -15.68 -13.57 -9.96
CA ARG A 20 -15.82 -13.56 -11.42
C ARG A 20 -15.96 -12.14 -11.99
N GLY A 21 -16.42 -11.20 -11.16
CA GLY A 21 -16.58 -9.79 -11.52
C GLY A 21 -15.36 -8.91 -11.13
N LEU A 22 -14.42 -9.46 -10.36
CA LEU A 22 -13.24 -8.75 -9.92
C LEU A 22 -12.10 -8.98 -10.91
N ARG A 23 -11.68 -7.91 -11.59
CA ARG A 23 -10.57 -7.97 -12.52
C ARG A 23 -9.22 -8.09 -11.80
N GLU A 24 -9.06 -7.34 -10.72
CA GLU A 24 -7.82 -7.24 -9.94
C GLU A 24 -8.12 -6.65 -8.56
N LEU A 25 -7.32 -7.02 -7.58
CA LEU A 25 -7.25 -6.37 -6.27
C LEU A 25 -5.94 -5.58 -6.19
N VAL A 26 -6.04 -4.30 -5.87
CA VAL A 26 -4.87 -3.47 -5.59
C VAL A 26 -4.97 -3.01 -4.14
N LEU A 27 -3.98 -3.40 -3.32
CA LEU A 27 -4.01 -3.24 -1.87
C LEU A 27 -2.86 -2.35 -1.40
N MET A 28 -3.13 -1.34 -0.55
CA MET A 28 -2.11 -0.84 0.37
C MET A 28 -2.09 -1.78 1.56
N ALA A 29 -1.12 -2.67 1.63
CA ALA A 29 -1.05 -3.68 2.68
C ALA A 29 0.33 -4.36 2.70
N GLY A 30 0.73 -4.80 3.90
CA GLY A 30 1.89 -5.66 4.10
C GLY A 30 3.23 -4.96 4.22
N ALA A 31 4.20 -5.74 4.69
CA ALA A 31 5.59 -5.36 4.84
C ALA A 31 6.47 -6.62 4.77
N HIS A 32 7.63 -6.52 4.14
CA HIS A 32 8.57 -7.64 4.08
C HIS A 32 10.02 -7.20 4.33
N PHE A 33 10.55 -6.27 3.53
CA PHE A 33 11.93 -5.80 3.66
C PHE A 33 12.08 -4.68 4.69
N ASN A 34 11.07 -3.82 4.86
CA ASN A 34 11.14 -2.63 5.72
C ASN A 34 10.62 -2.86 7.15
N GLY A 35 10.19 -4.09 7.48
CA GLY A 35 9.51 -4.33 8.76
C GLY A 35 8.10 -3.75 8.79
N GLY A 36 7.42 -3.91 9.93
CA GLY A 36 6.04 -3.46 10.12
C GLY A 36 5.94 -2.04 10.69
N ASN A 37 4.72 -1.53 10.76
CA ASN A 37 4.39 -0.22 11.33
C ASN A 37 3.51 -0.32 12.58
N ILE A 38 2.93 -1.47 12.86
CA ILE A 38 2.13 -1.72 14.08
C ILE A 38 2.81 -2.72 15.02
N THR A 39 3.52 -3.69 14.46
CA THR A 39 4.46 -4.57 15.16
C THR A 39 5.78 -4.57 14.40
N PRO A 40 6.86 -5.14 14.93
CA PRO A 40 8.13 -5.23 14.19
C PRO A 40 8.03 -5.94 12.84
N THR A 41 7.00 -6.76 12.63
CA THR A 41 6.86 -7.59 11.42
C THR A 41 5.56 -7.38 10.65
N ALA A 42 4.56 -6.70 11.22
CA ALA A 42 3.25 -6.57 10.62
C ALA A 42 2.90 -5.12 10.24
N GLU A 43 2.32 -4.96 9.05
CA GLU A 43 1.69 -3.72 8.61
C GLU A 43 0.24 -3.67 9.12
N PHE A 44 -0.24 -2.47 9.46
CA PHE A 44 -1.49 -2.24 10.17
C PHE A 44 -2.72 -2.84 9.47
N ASN A 45 -2.87 -2.69 8.17
CA ASN A 45 -4.06 -3.17 7.46
C ASN A 45 -4.17 -4.69 7.46
N VAL A 46 -3.02 -5.38 7.46
CA VAL A 46 -2.97 -6.84 7.61
C VAL A 46 -3.16 -7.23 9.08
N PHE A 47 -2.47 -6.55 9.99
CA PHE A 47 -2.53 -6.84 11.43
C PHE A 47 -3.93 -6.69 12.02
N ALA A 48 -4.70 -5.72 11.53
CA ALA A 48 -6.05 -5.45 12.02
C ALA A 48 -7.03 -6.61 11.80
N ASP A 49 -6.83 -7.40 10.71
CA ASP A 49 -7.60 -8.62 10.45
C ASP A 49 -6.79 -9.59 9.55
N PRO A 50 -5.82 -10.33 10.10
CA PRO A 50 -4.99 -11.23 9.31
C PRO A 50 -5.77 -12.40 8.70
N HIS A 51 -6.84 -12.84 9.35
CA HIS A 51 -7.70 -13.91 8.83
C HIS A 51 -8.44 -13.45 7.57
N ALA A 52 -8.94 -12.22 7.56
CA ALA A 52 -9.54 -11.64 6.36
C ALA A 52 -8.52 -11.44 5.25
N ALA A 53 -7.33 -10.95 5.56
CA ALA A 53 -6.24 -10.79 4.59
C ALA A 53 -5.85 -12.15 3.96
N GLU A 54 -5.71 -13.19 4.77
CA GLU A 54 -5.45 -14.56 4.30
C GLU A 54 -6.57 -15.07 3.38
N ALA A 55 -7.84 -14.89 3.77
CA ALA A 55 -8.98 -15.30 2.98
C ALA A 55 -9.04 -14.58 1.62
N VAL A 56 -8.75 -13.27 1.61
CA VAL A 56 -8.70 -12.46 0.38
C VAL A 56 -7.58 -12.94 -0.54
N LEU A 57 -6.38 -13.18 -0.05
CA LEU A 57 -5.27 -13.70 -0.88
C LEU A 57 -5.55 -15.10 -1.44
N LYS A 58 -6.32 -15.92 -0.73
CA LYS A 58 -6.75 -17.26 -1.16
C LYS A 58 -7.93 -17.24 -2.14
N SER A 59 -8.54 -16.09 -2.40
CA SER A 59 -9.71 -15.97 -3.30
C SER A 59 -9.40 -16.28 -4.76
N GLY A 60 -8.13 -16.24 -5.15
CA GLY A 60 -7.69 -16.45 -6.54
C GLY A 60 -7.84 -15.23 -7.44
N VAL A 61 -8.32 -14.09 -6.95
CA VAL A 61 -8.35 -12.85 -7.71
C VAL A 61 -6.92 -12.34 -7.89
N PRO A 62 -6.50 -11.95 -9.12
CA PRO A 62 -5.20 -11.34 -9.33
C PRO A 62 -4.97 -10.18 -8.37
N THR A 63 -3.87 -10.21 -7.63
CA THR A 63 -3.63 -9.26 -6.54
C THR A 63 -2.29 -8.54 -6.72
N THR A 64 -2.32 -7.23 -6.63
CA THR A 64 -1.13 -6.37 -6.51
C THR A 64 -1.12 -5.73 -5.12
N MET A 65 0.00 -5.86 -4.41
CA MET A 65 0.22 -5.23 -3.11
C MET A 65 1.26 -4.13 -3.22
N LEU A 66 0.91 -2.97 -2.67
CA LEU A 66 1.82 -1.84 -2.46
C LEU A 66 2.15 -1.77 -0.95
N PRO A 67 3.15 -2.55 -0.50
CA PRO A 67 3.52 -2.67 0.91
C PRO A 67 4.32 -1.46 1.41
N LEU A 68 4.67 -1.46 2.69
CA LEU A 68 5.58 -0.47 3.26
C LEU A 68 6.92 -0.42 2.50
N ASP A 69 7.35 -1.53 1.89
CA ASP A 69 8.58 -1.62 1.10
C ASP A 69 8.64 -0.61 -0.06
N VAL A 70 7.50 -0.27 -0.66
CA VAL A 70 7.41 0.77 -1.69
C VAL A 70 6.93 2.10 -1.14
N THR A 71 5.96 2.12 -0.22
CA THR A 71 5.40 3.39 0.27
C THR A 71 6.43 4.20 1.05
N HIS A 72 7.36 3.54 1.73
CA HIS A 72 8.51 4.17 2.39
C HIS A 72 9.58 4.73 1.42
N ARG A 73 9.38 4.58 0.11
CA ARG A 73 10.20 5.24 -0.94
C ARG A 73 9.51 6.47 -1.52
N ILE A 74 8.20 6.60 -1.32
CA ILE A 74 7.40 7.73 -1.80
C ILE A 74 7.24 8.74 -0.66
N LEU A 75 8.30 9.51 -0.42
CA LEU A 75 8.39 10.41 0.72
C LEU A 75 7.99 11.84 0.36
N THR A 76 7.32 12.51 1.29
CA THR A 76 7.12 13.95 1.23
C THR A 76 8.45 14.70 1.36
N SER A 77 8.47 15.95 0.88
CA SER A 77 9.53 16.91 1.17
C SER A 77 8.91 18.31 1.24
N GLY A 78 9.60 19.24 1.87
CA GLY A 78 9.15 20.64 1.91
C GLY A 78 8.89 21.20 0.51
N GLU A 79 9.72 20.85 -0.49
CA GLU A 79 9.54 21.25 -1.89
C GLU A 79 8.25 20.65 -2.50
N ARG A 80 8.00 19.35 -2.29
CA ARG A 80 6.81 18.66 -2.80
C ARG A 80 5.53 19.24 -2.20
N ILE A 81 5.53 19.50 -0.89
CA ILE A 81 4.40 20.12 -0.18
C ILE A 81 4.18 21.56 -0.68
N ALA A 82 5.25 22.35 -0.82
CA ALA A 82 5.16 23.71 -1.36
C ALA A 82 4.62 23.72 -2.80
N ARG A 83 5.01 22.76 -3.63
CA ARG A 83 4.48 22.60 -5.00
C ARG A 83 2.98 22.33 -5.01
N LEU A 84 2.48 21.43 -4.14
CA LEU A 84 1.04 21.19 -4.00
C LEU A 84 0.30 22.47 -3.57
N ARG A 85 0.83 23.21 -2.61
CA ARG A 85 0.26 24.48 -2.15
C ARG A 85 0.23 25.54 -3.26
N SER A 86 1.25 25.56 -4.13
CA SER A 86 1.37 26.49 -5.25
C SER A 86 0.37 26.26 -6.40
N ILE A 87 -0.38 25.16 -6.41
CA ILE A 87 -1.49 24.90 -7.35
C ILE A 87 -2.52 26.04 -7.25
N GLY A 88 -2.71 26.60 -6.04
CA GLY A 88 -3.56 27.75 -5.81
C GLY A 88 -5.05 27.44 -5.72
N ASN A 89 -5.46 26.17 -5.81
CA ASN A 89 -6.84 25.74 -5.59
C ASN A 89 -7.03 25.20 -4.15
N ARG A 90 -8.30 25.02 -3.76
CA ARG A 90 -8.65 24.52 -2.42
C ARG A 90 -8.11 23.10 -2.16
N ALA A 91 -8.17 22.23 -3.15
CA ALA A 91 -7.73 20.85 -3.02
C ALA A 91 -6.20 20.76 -2.76
N GLY A 92 -5.40 21.53 -3.51
CA GLY A 92 -3.96 21.61 -3.32
C GLY A 92 -3.57 22.12 -1.93
N ALA A 93 -4.25 23.14 -1.43
CA ALA A 93 -4.03 23.66 -0.08
C ALA A 93 -4.33 22.59 0.99
N ILE A 94 -5.50 21.91 0.90
CA ILE A 94 -5.90 20.87 1.87
C ILE A 94 -4.91 19.69 1.86
N VAL A 95 -4.53 19.19 0.67
CA VAL A 95 -3.58 18.07 0.57
C VAL A 95 -2.22 18.46 1.12
N ALA A 96 -1.75 19.67 0.82
CA ALA A 96 -0.49 20.18 1.37
C ALA A 96 -0.53 20.28 2.91
N ASP A 97 -1.63 20.78 3.49
CA ASP A 97 -1.79 20.91 4.94
C ASP A 97 -1.86 19.54 5.64
N ILE A 98 -2.54 18.55 5.05
CA ILE A 98 -2.59 17.17 5.55
C ILE A 98 -1.19 16.56 5.58
N LEU A 99 -0.43 16.66 4.47
CA LEU A 99 0.90 16.10 4.38
C LEU A 99 1.88 16.79 5.32
N ASP A 100 1.76 18.10 5.48
CA ASP A 100 2.60 18.91 6.36
C ASP A 100 2.37 18.57 7.85
N ALA A 101 1.12 18.30 8.23
CA ALA A 101 0.76 17.91 9.58
C ALA A 101 1.14 16.46 9.91
N TYR A 102 1.06 15.55 8.93
CA TYR A 102 1.33 14.13 9.11
C TYR A 102 2.82 13.78 9.08
N ALA A 103 3.58 14.39 8.17
CA ALA A 103 4.97 14.04 7.89
C ALA A 103 5.90 14.06 9.12
N PRO A 104 5.86 15.04 10.04
CA PRO A 104 6.80 15.10 11.17
C PRO A 104 6.73 13.88 12.10
N GLN A 105 5.53 13.35 12.35
CA GLN A 105 5.35 12.17 13.20
C GLN A 105 5.98 10.93 12.56
N GLU A 106 5.74 10.72 11.27
CA GLU A 106 6.29 9.59 10.53
C GLU A 106 7.81 9.68 10.38
N MET A 107 8.34 10.88 10.09
CA MET A 107 9.77 11.13 10.01
C MET A 107 10.48 10.77 11.32
N GLN A 108 9.89 11.16 12.46
CA GLN A 108 10.44 10.83 13.77
C GLN A 108 10.34 9.33 14.09
N HIS A 109 9.22 8.70 13.73
CA HIS A 109 8.98 7.29 14.03
C HIS A 109 9.93 6.37 13.26
N TYR A 110 10.20 6.66 11.98
CA TYR A 110 11.00 5.81 11.11
C TYR A 110 12.42 6.31 10.84
N ASP A 111 12.82 7.45 11.43
CA ASP A 111 14.10 8.12 11.13
C ASP A 111 14.28 8.37 9.61
N MET A 112 13.22 8.89 8.97
CA MET A 112 13.17 9.13 7.53
C MET A 112 13.26 10.62 7.20
N PRO A 113 13.81 11.00 6.01
CA PRO A 113 13.92 12.39 5.59
C PRO A 113 12.60 13.03 5.14
N GLY A 114 11.49 12.26 5.12
CA GLY A 114 10.15 12.72 4.75
C GLY A 114 9.09 11.72 5.20
N GLY A 115 7.86 12.18 5.36
CA GLY A 115 6.73 11.30 5.69
C GLY A 115 6.33 10.43 4.47
N PRO A 116 6.15 9.11 4.63
CA PRO A 116 5.72 8.24 3.55
C PRO A 116 4.27 8.53 3.13
N VAL A 117 3.99 8.36 1.84
CA VAL A 117 2.63 8.45 1.30
C VAL A 117 2.16 7.03 0.98
N HIS A 118 1.15 6.55 1.71
CA HIS A 118 0.69 5.16 1.60
C HIS A 118 -0.43 5.02 0.57
N ASP A 119 -1.63 5.40 0.91
CA ASP A 119 -2.86 5.08 0.19
C ASP A 119 -2.92 5.65 -1.23
N ALA A 120 -2.41 6.86 -1.43
CA ALA A 120 -2.39 7.49 -2.74
C ALA A 120 -1.51 6.73 -3.76
N THR A 121 -0.55 5.90 -3.29
CA THR A 121 0.26 5.05 -4.18
C THR A 121 -0.58 4.02 -4.92
N VAL A 122 -1.66 3.50 -4.29
CA VAL A 122 -2.60 2.56 -4.93
C VAL A 122 -3.31 3.23 -6.10
N ILE A 123 -3.75 4.47 -5.92
CA ILE A 123 -4.42 5.23 -6.99
C ILE A 123 -3.42 5.56 -8.10
N ALA A 124 -2.21 5.96 -7.74
CA ALA A 124 -1.14 6.21 -8.72
C ALA A 124 -0.78 4.95 -9.52
N TYR A 125 -0.71 3.78 -8.88
CA TYR A 125 -0.52 2.49 -9.56
C TYR A 125 -1.63 2.21 -10.57
N LEU A 126 -2.89 2.42 -10.20
CA LEU A 126 -4.03 2.21 -11.10
C LEU A 126 -4.03 3.18 -12.29
N LEU A 127 -3.56 4.41 -12.10
CA LEU A 127 -3.50 5.43 -13.16
C LEU A 127 -2.27 5.26 -14.06
N GLN A 128 -1.12 4.94 -13.47
CA GLN A 128 0.16 4.84 -14.15
C GLN A 128 1.04 3.74 -13.56
N PRO A 129 0.75 2.45 -13.86
CA PRO A 129 1.50 1.32 -13.31
C PRO A 129 3.01 1.35 -13.59
N SER A 130 3.42 2.03 -14.68
CA SER A 130 4.84 2.15 -15.07
C SER A 130 5.72 2.91 -14.07
N LEU A 131 5.12 3.66 -13.14
CA LEU A 131 5.85 4.30 -12.04
C LEU A 131 6.36 3.30 -11.00
N PHE A 132 5.90 2.06 -11.02
CA PHE A 132 6.15 1.07 -9.98
C PHE A 132 6.80 -0.18 -10.54
N LYS A 133 7.67 -0.81 -9.73
CA LYS A 133 8.32 -2.06 -10.08
C LYS A 133 8.03 -3.11 -9.01
N GLY A 134 7.63 -4.28 -9.45
CA GLY A 134 7.31 -5.40 -8.58
C GLY A 134 7.77 -6.74 -9.13
N LYS A 135 7.52 -7.76 -8.34
CA LYS A 135 7.77 -9.15 -8.71
C LYS A 135 6.58 -10.00 -8.30
N LEU A 136 6.17 -10.90 -9.18
CA LEU A 136 5.16 -11.89 -8.86
C LEU A 136 5.78 -12.95 -7.95
N VAL A 137 5.27 -13.05 -6.72
CA VAL A 137 5.79 -13.95 -5.67
C VAL A 137 4.65 -14.66 -4.95
N ASN A 138 4.97 -15.73 -4.21
CA ASN A 138 4.03 -16.29 -3.25
C ASN A 138 4.03 -15.43 -1.98
N VAL A 139 2.85 -15.02 -1.55
CA VAL A 139 2.64 -14.27 -0.30
C VAL A 139 1.63 -15.01 0.56
N GLU A 140 1.97 -15.19 1.82
CA GLU A 140 1.11 -15.76 2.84
C GLU A 140 1.02 -14.82 4.04
N ILE A 141 -0.07 -14.95 4.78
CA ILE A 141 -0.28 -14.19 6.02
C ILE A 141 -0.10 -15.12 7.20
N ASP A 142 0.70 -14.74 8.18
CA ASP A 142 0.72 -15.45 9.45
C ASP A 142 -0.44 -14.97 10.33
N SER A 143 -1.52 -15.73 10.29
CA SER A 143 -2.75 -15.49 11.07
C SER A 143 -2.76 -16.21 12.42
N ARG A 144 -1.67 -16.95 12.76
CA ARG A 144 -1.53 -17.66 14.04
C ARG A 144 -1.13 -16.69 15.14
N GLU A 145 -1.70 -16.88 16.34
CA GLU A 145 -1.30 -16.10 17.51
C GLU A 145 0.21 -16.25 17.80
N GLY A 146 0.88 -15.14 18.10
CA GLY A 146 2.30 -15.10 18.41
C GLY A 146 3.00 -13.86 17.85
N MET A 147 4.34 -13.91 17.88
CA MET A 147 5.18 -12.77 17.46
C MET A 147 5.03 -12.40 15.98
N GLY A 148 4.64 -13.35 15.13
CA GLY A 148 4.42 -13.14 13.69
C GLY A 148 2.98 -12.82 13.31
N PHE A 149 2.07 -12.65 14.27
CA PHE A 149 0.66 -12.38 13.96
C PHE A 149 0.51 -11.15 13.05
N GLY A 150 -0.14 -11.34 11.89
CA GLY A 150 -0.32 -10.31 10.88
C GLY A 150 0.88 -10.08 9.96
N GLN A 151 1.95 -10.87 10.10
CA GLN A 151 3.11 -10.78 9.19
C GLN A 151 2.74 -11.23 7.77
N THR A 152 3.20 -10.47 6.78
CA THR A 152 3.22 -10.91 5.39
C THR A 152 4.52 -11.63 5.06
N VAL A 153 4.42 -12.89 4.67
CA VAL A 153 5.54 -13.74 4.31
C VAL A 153 5.64 -13.78 2.79
N ALA A 154 6.47 -12.92 2.21
CA ALA A 154 6.71 -12.91 0.77
C ALA A 154 7.88 -13.86 0.44
N ASP A 155 7.61 -14.95 -0.26
CA ASP A 155 8.62 -15.91 -0.70
C ASP A 155 9.38 -15.36 -1.91
N TRP A 156 10.29 -14.44 -1.65
CA TRP A 156 11.03 -13.69 -2.67
C TRP A 156 11.92 -14.57 -3.55
N TYR A 157 12.44 -15.65 -2.98
CA TYR A 157 13.36 -16.57 -3.65
C TYR A 157 12.72 -17.89 -4.10
N GLY A 158 11.42 -18.09 -3.86
CA GLY A 158 10.71 -19.30 -4.25
C GLY A 158 11.07 -20.51 -3.40
N SER A 159 11.49 -20.30 -2.16
CA SER A 159 11.93 -21.38 -1.23
C SER A 159 10.80 -22.34 -0.86
N LEU A 160 9.57 -21.83 -0.79
CA LEU A 160 8.38 -22.64 -0.44
C LEU A 160 7.89 -23.48 -1.63
N LYS A 161 8.35 -23.18 -2.85
CA LYS A 161 7.91 -23.84 -4.09
C LYS A 161 6.39 -23.82 -4.29
N ARG A 162 5.72 -22.75 -3.81
CA ARG A 162 4.29 -22.50 -3.96
C ARG A 162 4.03 -21.61 -5.18
N PRO A 163 2.85 -21.71 -5.80
CA PRO A 163 2.47 -20.81 -6.88
C PRO A 163 2.48 -19.36 -6.41
N ALA A 164 2.99 -18.47 -7.24
CA ALA A 164 2.94 -17.04 -7.00
C ALA A 164 1.48 -16.56 -7.08
N ASN A 165 1.07 -15.70 -6.15
CA ASN A 165 -0.31 -15.19 -6.03
C ASN A 165 -0.40 -13.66 -5.94
N VAL A 166 0.72 -12.98 -5.74
CA VAL A 166 0.75 -11.52 -5.53
C VAL A 166 1.86 -10.88 -6.37
N ASN A 167 1.52 -9.83 -7.08
CA ASN A 167 2.50 -8.89 -7.61
C ASN A 167 2.92 -7.95 -6.47
N TRP A 168 4.07 -8.23 -5.86
CA TRP A 168 4.63 -7.48 -4.73
C TRP A 168 5.46 -6.31 -5.23
N ILE A 169 5.01 -5.08 -4.97
CA ILE A 169 5.68 -3.87 -5.43
C ILE A 169 6.80 -3.51 -4.44
N VAL A 170 8.01 -3.28 -4.94
CA VAL A 170 9.19 -2.98 -4.10
C VAL A 170 9.86 -1.65 -4.42
N ASP A 171 9.52 -1.04 -5.55
CA ASP A 171 10.13 0.21 -5.97
C ASP A 171 9.10 1.10 -6.66
N GLY A 172 9.29 2.40 -6.54
CA GLY A 172 8.42 3.41 -7.13
C GLY A 172 9.16 4.70 -7.43
N ASP A 173 8.82 5.31 -8.57
CA ASP A 173 9.31 6.63 -8.94
C ASP A 173 8.59 7.72 -8.13
N ALA A 174 9.23 8.16 -7.05
CA ALA A 174 8.67 9.19 -6.18
C ALA A 174 8.46 10.53 -6.91
N GLN A 175 9.34 10.90 -7.85
CA GLN A 175 9.17 12.13 -8.61
C GLN A 175 7.95 12.04 -9.53
N GLY A 176 7.87 10.96 -10.32
CA GLY A 176 6.72 10.69 -11.19
C GLY A 176 5.40 10.59 -10.42
N PHE A 177 5.42 10.01 -9.21
CA PHE A 177 4.25 9.97 -8.33
C PHE A 177 3.78 11.39 -7.95
N PHE A 178 4.67 12.27 -7.49
CA PHE A 178 4.29 13.63 -7.10
C PHE A 178 3.93 14.51 -8.29
N ASP A 179 4.49 14.25 -9.47
CA ASP A 179 4.08 14.90 -10.72
C ASP A 179 2.65 14.52 -11.07
N LEU A 180 2.32 13.23 -11.06
CA LEU A 180 0.98 12.70 -11.28
C LEU A 180 -0.02 13.25 -10.26
N LEU A 181 0.32 13.22 -8.97
CA LEU A 181 -0.52 13.73 -7.88
C LEU A 181 -0.82 15.23 -8.10
N THR A 182 0.20 16.04 -8.37
CA THR A 182 0.07 17.48 -8.59
C THR A 182 -0.81 17.77 -9.79
N GLU A 183 -0.63 17.05 -10.90
CA GLU A 183 -1.44 17.20 -12.11
C GLU A 183 -2.92 16.92 -11.85
N HIS A 184 -3.23 15.82 -11.13
CA HIS A 184 -4.61 15.44 -10.85
C HIS A 184 -5.27 16.38 -9.84
N ILE A 185 -4.56 16.81 -8.79
CA ILE A 185 -5.07 17.78 -7.80
C ILE A 185 -5.33 19.14 -8.47
N ALA A 186 -4.52 19.57 -9.43
CA ALA A 186 -4.72 20.83 -10.15
C ALA A 186 -6.02 20.89 -10.97
N ARG A 187 -6.63 19.76 -11.28
CA ARG A 187 -7.91 19.66 -12.00
C ARG A 187 -9.13 19.74 -11.08
N LEU A 188 -8.92 19.71 -9.78
CA LEU A 188 -9.98 19.81 -8.78
C LEU A 188 -10.29 21.29 -8.47
N PRO A 189 -11.52 21.60 -7.97
CA PRO A 189 -11.89 22.95 -7.59
C PRO A 189 -11.14 23.48 -6.36
#